data_4a721036304ef0cfa9a80c9e1465ad76
#
_entry.id   4a721036304ef0cfa9a80c9e1465ad76
#
_cell.length_a   1.000
_cell.length_b   1.000
_cell.length_c   1.000
_cell.angle_alpha   90.00
_cell.angle_beta   90.00
_cell.angle_gamma   90.00
#
_symmetry.space_group_name_H-M   'P 1'
#
loop_
_entity.id
_entity.type
_entity.pdbx_description
1 polymer ?
#
loop_
_entity_poly.entity_id
_entity_poly.type
_entity_poly.pdbx_seq_one_letter_code
_entity_poly.pdbx_strand_id
1 'polypeptide(L)'
;MLHVCGMPYAPILAPSLLAGDHANLAASARTVSEAGVSWLHLDLMDGHFVPNLTFGPETLAALRRAGCQLFFDTHLMLSEPQRYIEAFAKAGANLISIHIEPTYDHEVTLARIRALGCQCGIVLNPGTPAEAISHLVDQVDLVLVMTVQPGFGGQPFRRDMLTKISQIDQWRRERGLKYRLEVDGGIDLATAAECRAAGTDTFVAGTSFFKSANRREFAGTISQMQ
;
A
#
# COMPACT_ATOMS: atom_id res chain seq x y z
N MET A 1 16.60 -31.15 5.17
CA MET A 1 17.03 -29.78 5.47
C MET A 1 16.06 -28.84 4.75
N LEU A 2 15.09 -28.28 5.46
CA LEU A 2 14.23 -27.23 4.93
C LEU A 2 15.12 -25.99 4.79
N HIS A 3 15.39 -25.60 3.55
CA HIS A 3 15.96 -24.28 3.29
C HIS A 3 14.92 -23.25 3.79
N VAL A 4 15.24 -22.59 4.89
CA VAL A 4 14.58 -21.34 5.27
C VAL A 4 14.97 -20.33 4.19
N CYS A 5 14.19 -20.30 3.12
CA CYS A 5 14.30 -19.24 2.12
C CYS A 5 13.85 -17.98 2.85
N GLY A 6 14.78 -17.12 3.21
CA GLY A 6 14.48 -15.83 3.86
C GLY A 6 13.49 -15.05 3.01
N MET A 7 12.71 -14.18 3.64
CA MET A 7 11.79 -13.28 2.94
C MET A 7 12.54 -12.49 1.87
N PRO A 8 12.01 -12.35 0.64
CA PRO A 8 12.76 -11.77 -0.48
C PRO A 8 13.11 -10.29 -0.28
N TYR A 9 12.40 -9.60 0.63
CA TYR A 9 12.54 -8.16 0.82
C TYR A 9 12.68 -7.76 2.29
N ALA A 10 13.51 -6.75 2.53
CA ALA A 10 13.54 -6.04 3.82
C ALA A 10 12.20 -5.33 4.06
N PRO A 11 11.73 -5.27 5.32
CA PRO A 11 10.48 -4.60 5.66
C PRO A 11 10.51 -3.11 5.34
N ILE A 12 9.40 -2.61 4.77
CA ILE A 12 9.16 -1.19 4.51
C ILE A 12 7.93 -0.74 5.30
N LEU A 13 8.06 0.43 5.95
CA LEU A 13 6.94 1.17 6.48
C LEU A 13 6.49 2.21 5.46
N ALA A 14 5.19 2.26 5.17
CA ALA A 14 4.53 3.25 4.32
C ALA A 14 3.44 3.97 5.14
N PRO A 15 3.74 5.06 5.87
CA PRO A 15 2.71 5.78 6.62
C PRO A 15 1.62 6.32 5.72
N SER A 16 0.33 6.04 6.06
CA SER A 16 -0.81 6.57 5.31
C SER A 16 -1.06 8.02 5.65
N LEU A 17 -0.96 8.90 4.65
CA LEU A 17 -1.20 10.33 4.78
C LEU A 17 -2.66 10.66 5.15
N LEU A 18 -3.59 9.72 4.96
CA LEU A 18 -4.98 9.82 5.39
C LEU A 18 -5.10 10.09 6.90
N ALA A 19 -4.15 9.62 7.72
CA ALA A 19 -4.11 9.86 9.16
C ALA A 19 -3.31 11.10 9.56
N GLY A 20 -2.78 11.85 8.59
CA GLY A 20 -2.05 13.10 8.82
C GLY A 20 -2.97 14.28 9.08
N ASP A 21 -2.37 15.47 9.23
CA ASP A 21 -3.12 16.73 9.31
C ASP A 21 -3.53 17.18 7.91
N HIS A 22 -4.82 17.04 7.59
CA HIS A 22 -5.40 17.42 6.29
C HIS A 22 -5.31 18.93 5.98
N ALA A 23 -5.20 19.77 7.01
CA ALA A 23 -4.96 21.20 6.82
C ALA A 23 -3.50 21.50 6.46
N ASN A 24 -2.56 20.56 6.72
CA ASN A 24 -1.15 20.74 6.47
C ASN A 24 -0.44 19.44 6.06
N LEU A 25 -0.85 18.88 4.92
CA LEU A 25 -0.33 17.61 4.40
C LEU A 25 1.19 17.63 4.15
N ALA A 26 1.74 18.77 3.73
CA ALA A 26 3.18 18.89 3.51
C ALA A 26 3.97 18.77 4.83
N ALA A 27 3.45 19.28 5.95
CA ALA A 27 4.08 19.06 7.26
C ALA A 27 3.96 17.60 7.70
N SER A 28 2.82 16.97 7.46
CA SER A 28 2.63 15.53 7.72
C SER A 28 3.63 14.68 6.92
N ALA A 29 3.84 14.96 5.65
CA ALA A 29 4.84 14.27 4.82
C ALA A 29 6.29 14.52 5.31
N ARG A 30 6.62 15.73 5.76
CA ARG A 30 7.92 16.01 6.40
C ARG A 30 8.13 15.18 7.67
N THR A 31 7.11 15.05 8.50
CA THR A 31 7.16 14.21 9.71
C THR A 31 7.52 12.75 9.38
N VAL A 32 7.01 12.21 8.27
CA VAL A 32 7.37 10.87 7.79
C VAL A 32 8.85 10.79 7.41
N SER A 33 9.32 11.76 6.61
CA SER A 33 10.74 11.86 6.21
C SER A 33 11.68 12.02 7.41
N GLU A 34 11.32 12.85 8.38
CA GLU A 34 12.10 13.10 9.62
C GLU A 34 12.17 11.86 10.51
N ALA A 35 11.20 10.97 10.45
CA ALA A 35 11.23 9.68 11.12
C ALA A 35 12.18 8.65 10.44
N GLY A 36 12.79 9.00 9.31
CA GLY A 36 13.70 8.12 8.55
C GLY A 36 12.98 7.16 7.61
N VAL A 37 11.70 7.40 7.33
CA VAL A 37 10.90 6.60 6.40
C VAL A 37 11.04 7.15 4.99
N SER A 38 11.09 6.26 3.99
CA SER A 38 11.25 6.62 2.58
C SER A 38 9.97 6.51 1.74
N TRP A 39 8.93 5.85 2.25
CA TRP A 39 7.65 5.67 1.57
C TRP A 39 6.54 6.50 2.22
N LEU A 40 5.57 6.89 1.42
CA LEU A 40 4.35 7.57 1.84
C LEU A 40 3.16 6.94 1.12
N HIS A 41 2.24 6.37 1.87
CA HIS A 41 1.01 5.79 1.32
C HIS A 41 -0.07 6.87 1.16
N LEU A 42 -0.69 6.88 -0.02
CA LEU A 42 -1.68 7.88 -0.42
C LEU A 42 -2.99 7.17 -0.80
N ASP A 43 -4.00 7.32 0.04
CA ASP A 43 -5.33 6.73 -0.11
C ASP A 43 -6.24 7.64 -0.93
N LEU A 44 -6.51 7.30 -2.20
CA LEU A 44 -7.33 8.08 -3.12
C LEU A 44 -8.73 7.46 -3.23
N MET A 45 -9.75 8.22 -2.85
CA MET A 45 -11.12 7.75 -2.74
C MET A 45 -12.08 8.66 -3.53
N ASP A 46 -13.02 8.07 -4.27
CA ASP A 46 -13.94 8.79 -5.18
C ASP A 46 -15.37 8.94 -4.66
N GLY A 47 -15.69 8.41 -3.49
CA GLY A 47 -17.05 8.42 -2.94
C GLY A 47 -18.02 7.44 -3.62
N HIS A 48 -17.53 6.62 -4.57
CA HIS A 48 -18.31 5.60 -5.29
C HIS A 48 -17.84 4.19 -4.97
N PHE A 49 -16.56 3.91 -5.13
CA PHE A 49 -15.99 2.61 -4.75
C PHE A 49 -15.99 2.42 -3.22
N VAL A 50 -15.71 3.50 -2.49
CA VAL A 50 -15.83 3.57 -1.03
C VAL A 50 -16.63 4.82 -0.63
N PRO A 51 -17.36 4.82 0.51
CA PRO A 51 -18.23 5.93 0.92
C PRO A 51 -17.43 7.07 1.59
N ASN A 52 -16.31 7.47 1.00
CA ASN A 52 -15.45 8.55 1.47
C ASN A 52 -14.78 9.26 0.30
N LEU A 53 -14.39 10.51 0.48
CA LEU A 53 -13.63 11.33 -0.45
C LEU A 53 -12.33 11.77 0.21
N THR A 54 -11.20 11.71 -0.52
CA THR A 54 -9.91 12.10 0.05
C THR A 54 -9.15 13.04 -0.87
N PHE A 55 -8.07 12.56 -1.47
CA PHE A 55 -7.12 13.34 -2.24
C PHE A 55 -7.36 13.18 -3.74
N GLY A 56 -6.69 14.03 -4.52
CA GLY A 56 -6.64 13.93 -5.97
C GLY A 56 -5.22 14.12 -6.50
N PRO A 57 -5.00 14.04 -7.82
CA PRO A 57 -3.68 14.20 -8.44
C PRO A 57 -3.00 15.51 -8.06
N GLU A 58 -3.78 16.60 -7.88
CA GLU A 58 -3.23 17.91 -7.49
C GLU A 58 -2.60 17.89 -6.09
N THR A 59 -3.09 17.05 -5.17
CA THR A 59 -2.49 16.90 -3.85
C THR A 59 -1.07 16.30 -3.98
N LEU A 60 -0.89 15.26 -4.80
CA LEU A 60 0.42 14.67 -5.07
C LEU A 60 1.37 15.69 -5.69
N ALA A 61 0.90 16.40 -6.71
CA ALA A 61 1.67 17.45 -7.38
C ALA A 61 2.08 18.57 -6.42
N ALA A 62 1.17 18.99 -5.52
CA ALA A 62 1.45 19.99 -4.49
C ALA A 62 2.51 19.53 -3.48
N LEU A 63 2.45 18.25 -3.04
CA LEU A 63 3.48 17.67 -2.19
C LEU A 63 4.85 17.65 -2.88
N ARG A 64 4.90 17.30 -4.18
CA ARG A 64 6.14 17.36 -4.97
C ARG A 64 6.68 18.79 -5.06
N ARG A 65 5.82 19.77 -5.37
CA ARG A 65 6.21 21.21 -5.40
C ARG A 65 6.69 21.71 -4.02
N ALA A 66 6.15 21.17 -2.93
CA ALA A 66 6.62 21.43 -1.56
C ALA A 66 7.95 20.73 -1.20
N GLY A 67 8.58 20.04 -2.15
CA GLY A 67 9.87 19.39 -1.98
C GLY A 67 9.83 17.96 -1.42
N CYS A 68 8.66 17.32 -1.35
CA CYS A 68 8.55 15.94 -0.87
C CYS A 68 9.22 14.96 -1.84
N GLN A 69 10.26 14.24 -1.38
CA GLN A 69 11.03 13.25 -2.16
C GLN A 69 10.66 11.80 -1.77
N LEU A 70 9.69 11.59 -0.88
CA LEU A 70 9.26 10.25 -0.50
C LEU A 70 8.76 9.46 -1.71
N PHE A 71 8.92 8.15 -1.67
CA PHE A 71 8.30 7.25 -2.64
C PHE A 71 6.78 7.29 -2.43
N PHE A 72 6.03 7.74 -3.43
CA PHE A 72 4.57 7.82 -3.40
C PHE A 72 3.97 6.48 -3.82
N ASP A 73 3.51 5.75 -2.85
CA ASP A 73 2.69 4.56 -2.98
C ASP A 73 1.23 4.99 -3.04
N THR A 74 0.65 4.90 -4.23
CA THR A 74 -0.63 5.54 -4.59
C THR A 74 -1.72 4.49 -4.72
N HIS A 75 -2.56 4.36 -3.71
CA HIS A 75 -3.63 3.38 -3.62
C HIS A 75 -4.95 3.97 -4.12
N LEU A 76 -5.44 3.48 -5.27
CA LEU A 76 -6.64 3.98 -5.94
C LEU A 76 -7.89 3.18 -5.54
N MET A 77 -8.64 3.67 -4.58
CA MET A 77 -9.98 3.21 -4.21
C MET A 77 -11.02 3.94 -5.06
N LEU A 78 -10.99 3.67 -6.38
CA LEU A 78 -11.81 4.33 -7.39
C LEU A 78 -12.63 3.29 -8.19
N SER A 79 -13.85 3.66 -8.58
CA SER A 79 -14.69 2.83 -9.43
C SER A 79 -14.16 2.71 -10.86
N GLU A 80 -13.49 3.74 -11.37
CA GLU A 80 -12.92 3.80 -12.73
C GLU A 80 -11.47 4.30 -12.71
N PRO A 81 -10.51 3.59 -12.06
CA PRO A 81 -9.14 4.05 -11.88
C PRO A 81 -8.42 4.28 -13.21
N GLN A 82 -8.75 3.51 -14.27
CA GLN A 82 -8.17 3.63 -15.61
C GLN A 82 -8.30 5.02 -16.23
N ARG A 83 -9.24 5.84 -15.74
CA ARG A 83 -9.44 7.22 -16.22
C ARG A 83 -8.43 8.20 -15.62
N TYR A 84 -7.78 7.85 -14.51
CA TYR A 84 -6.98 8.76 -13.70
C TYR A 84 -5.50 8.42 -13.61
N ILE A 85 -5.07 7.23 -14.07
CA ILE A 85 -3.67 6.77 -13.94
C ILE A 85 -2.65 7.75 -14.55
N GLU A 86 -2.95 8.35 -15.71
CA GLU A 86 -2.06 9.34 -16.32
C GLU A 86 -1.91 10.61 -15.46
N ALA A 87 -3.02 11.06 -14.86
CA ALA A 87 -3.01 12.23 -14.00
C ALA A 87 -2.18 11.98 -12.73
N PHE A 88 -2.28 10.79 -12.11
CA PHE A 88 -1.48 10.41 -10.96
C PHE A 88 0.00 10.20 -11.30
N ALA A 89 0.30 9.55 -12.41
CA ALA A 89 1.67 9.39 -12.88
C ALA A 89 2.34 10.75 -13.12
N LYS A 90 1.66 11.67 -13.83
CA LYS A 90 2.12 13.04 -14.07
C LYS A 90 2.28 13.84 -12.78
N ALA A 91 1.45 13.58 -11.77
CA ALA A 91 1.51 14.23 -10.46
C ALA A 91 2.69 13.72 -9.61
N GLY A 92 3.40 12.68 -10.04
CA GLY A 92 4.60 12.17 -9.39
C GLY A 92 4.38 10.93 -8.53
N ALA A 93 3.34 10.13 -8.79
CA ALA A 93 3.22 8.78 -8.25
C ALA A 93 4.42 7.92 -8.66
N ASN A 94 4.95 7.11 -7.74
CA ASN A 94 6.02 6.15 -8.05
C ASN A 94 5.44 4.75 -8.27
N LEU A 95 4.40 4.40 -7.53
CA LEU A 95 3.65 3.18 -7.63
C LEU A 95 2.15 3.54 -7.64
N ILE A 96 1.38 2.86 -8.48
CA ILE A 96 -0.08 2.99 -8.56
C ILE A 96 -0.69 1.61 -8.40
N SER A 97 -1.47 1.45 -7.32
CA SER A 97 -2.18 0.21 -6.99
C SER A 97 -3.68 0.37 -7.28
N ILE A 98 -4.25 -0.61 -7.99
CA ILE A 98 -5.64 -0.62 -8.41
C ILE A 98 -6.37 -1.84 -7.87
N HIS A 99 -7.62 -1.68 -7.49
CA HIS A 99 -8.46 -2.77 -6.97
C HIS A 99 -8.92 -3.73 -8.06
N ILE A 100 -9.00 -5.03 -7.70
CA ILE A 100 -9.50 -6.09 -8.58
C ILE A 100 -11.04 -6.08 -8.71
N GLU A 101 -11.75 -5.50 -7.75
CA GLU A 101 -13.21 -5.61 -7.64
C GLU A 101 -13.99 -4.79 -8.68
N PRO A 102 -13.60 -3.56 -9.07
CA PRO A 102 -14.33 -2.82 -10.09
C PRO A 102 -14.18 -3.44 -11.48
N THR A 103 -15.22 -3.31 -12.31
CA THR A 103 -15.25 -3.92 -13.64
C THR A 103 -14.58 -3.05 -14.69
N TYR A 104 -13.36 -3.37 -15.05
CA TYR A 104 -12.58 -2.80 -16.16
C TYR A 104 -11.49 -3.79 -16.59
N ASP A 105 -10.74 -3.48 -17.64
CA ASP A 105 -9.60 -4.31 -18.07
C ASP A 105 -8.38 -4.06 -17.18
N HIS A 106 -8.14 -4.96 -16.23
CA HIS A 106 -7.05 -4.86 -15.27
C HIS A 106 -5.68 -5.01 -15.93
N GLU A 107 -5.52 -5.99 -16.87
CA GLU A 107 -4.24 -6.24 -17.53
C GLU A 107 -3.82 -5.03 -18.36
N VAL A 108 -4.72 -4.48 -19.19
CA VAL A 108 -4.47 -3.27 -19.96
C VAL A 108 -4.17 -2.08 -19.04
N THR A 109 -4.84 -1.96 -17.91
CA THR A 109 -4.63 -0.85 -16.97
C THR A 109 -3.26 -0.97 -16.29
N LEU A 110 -2.87 -2.16 -15.82
CA LEU A 110 -1.54 -2.41 -15.22
C LEU A 110 -0.41 -2.16 -16.24
N ALA A 111 -0.57 -2.64 -17.48
CA ALA A 111 0.39 -2.38 -18.54
C ALA A 111 0.54 -0.87 -18.84
N ARG A 112 -0.57 -0.12 -18.82
CA ARG A 112 -0.57 1.33 -19.01
C ARG A 112 0.12 2.07 -17.86
N ILE A 113 -0.10 1.68 -16.60
CA ILE A 113 0.63 2.22 -15.43
C ILE A 113 2.13 2.06 -15.63
N ARG A 114 2.56 0.87 -16.04
CA ARG A 114 3.98 0.57 -16.29
C ARG A 114 4.55 1.39 -17.46
N ALA A 115 3.77 1.56 -18.54
CA ALA A 115 4.17 2.39 -19.69
C ALA A 115 4.35 3.87 -19.35
N LEU A 116 3.69 4.35 -18.29
CA LEU A 116 3.86 5.70 -17.75
C LEU A 116 5.08 5.85 -16.82
N GLY A 117 5.88 4.80 -16.63
CA GLY A 117 7.08 4.80 -15.80
C GLY A 117 6.80 4.58 -14.30
N CYS A 118 5.59 4.21 -13.92
CA CYS A 118 5.25 3.86 -12.55
C CYS A 118 5.37 2.34 -12.32
N GLN A 119 5.68 1.94 -11.10
CA GLN A 119 5.43 0.59 -10.64
C GLN A 119 3.91 0.37 -10.54
N CYS A 120 3.44 -0.87 -10.73
CA CYS A 120 2.02 -1.18 -10.68
C CYS A 120 1.71 -2.21 -9.59
N GLY A 121 0.59 -2.00 -8.90
CA GLY A 121 0.10 -2.88 -7.85
C GLY A 121 -1.34 -3.35 -8.11
N ILE A 122 -1.68 -4.51 -7.56
CA ILE A 122 -3.05 -5.03 -7.49
C ILE A 122 -3.50 -5.13 -6.04
N VAL A 123 -4.73 -4.72 -5.78
CA VAL A 123 -5.32 -4.66 -4.43
C VAL A 123 -6.53 -5.57 -4.36
N LEU A 124 -6.73 -6.22 -3.21
CA LEU A 124 -7.92 -7.00 -2.95
C LEU A 124 -8.52 -6.71 -1.57
N ASN A 125 -9.84 -6.59 -1.56
CA ASN A 125 -10.63 -6.37 -0.34
C ASN A 125 -10.69 -7.62 0.56
N PRO A 126 -11.08 -7.47 1.83
CA PRO A 126 -11.22 -8.61 2.73
C PRO A 126 -12.15 -9.71 2.21
N GLY A 127 -13.25 -9.34 1.56
CA GLY A 127 -14.22 -10.30 1.01
C GLY A 127 -13.80 -10.97 -0.29
N THR A 128 -12.76 -10.49 -0.97
CA THR A 128 -12.28 -11.01 -2.24
C THR A 128 -11.28 -12.14 -2.01
N PRO A 129 -11.47 -13.34 -2.57
CA PRO A 129 -10.54 -14.45 -2.42
C PRO A 129 -9.22 -14.17 -3.15
N ALA A 130 -8.11 -14.74 -2.64
CA ALA A 130 -6.79 -14.54 -3.23
C ALA A 130 -6.74 -14.98 -4.71
N GLU A 131 -7.48 -16.02 -5.07
CA GLU A 131 -7.55 -16.58 -6.42
C GLU A 131 -7.98 -15.56 -7.48
N ALA A 132 -8.72 -14.52 -7.08
CA ALA A 132 -9.16 -13.46 -7.99
C ALA A 132 -8.00 -12.74 -8.69
N ILE A 133 -6.82 -12.68 -8.06
CA ILE A 133 -5.62 -12.03 -8.62
C ILE A 133 -4.58 -13.02 -9.15
N SER A 134 -4.81 -14.33 -9.07
CA SER A 134 -3.79 -15.37 -9.36
C SER A 134 -3.20 -15.30 -10.76
N HIS A 135 -3.94 -14.76 -11.72
CA HIS A 135 -3.54 -14.55 -13.13
C HIS A 135 -2.80 -13.22 -13.38
N LEU A 136 -2.74 -12.32 -12.38
CA LEU A 136 -2.12 -11.00 -12.48
C LEU A 136 -0.81 -10.87 -11.67
N VAL A 137 -0.55 -11.79 -10.74
CA VAL A 137 0.56 -11.64 -9.77
C VAL A 137 1.95 -11.67 -10.38
N ASP A 138 2.12 -12.16 -11.60
CA ASP A 138 3.36 -12.12 -12.36
C ASP A 138 3.54 -10.81 -13.17
N GLN A 139 2.50 -9.99 -13.23
CA GLN A 139 2.47 -8.73 -13.95
C GLN A 139 2.60 -7.49 -13.05
N VAL A 140 2.70 -7.68 -11.72
CA VAL A 140 2.71 -6.57 -10.76
C VAL A 140 4.01 -6.49 -9.96
N ASP A 141 4.29 -5.30 -9.45
CA ASP A 141 5.44 -5.02 -8.57
C ASP A 141 5.03 -5.09 -7.10
N LEU A 142 3.71 -5.02 -6.82
CA LEU A 142 3.15 -5.04 -5.47
C LEU A 142 1.77 -5.70 -5.45
N VAL A 143 1.51 -6.50 -4.42
CA VAL A 143 0.16 -7.00 -4.06
C VAL A 143 -0.21 -6.41 -2.71
N LEU A 144 -1.30 -5.66 -2.65
CA LEU A 144 -1.84 -5.08 -1.42
C LEU A 144 -3.06 -5.89 -0.93
N VAL A 145 -2.98 -6.42 0.27
CA VAL A 145 -4.10 -7.07 0.95
C VAL A 145 -4.72 -6.11 1.96
N MET A 146 -5.98 -5.73 1.73
CA MET A 146 -6.72 -4.95 2.70
C MET A 146 -7.03 -5.79 3.93
N THR A 147 -6.61 -5.30 5.10
CA THR A 147 -6.82 -5.95 6.40
C THR A 147 -7.93 -5.28 7.23
N VAL A 148 -8.64 -4.35 6.60
CA VAL A 148 -9.92 -3.74 7.02
C VAL A 148 -10.79 -3.53 5.80
N GLN A 149 -12.08 -3.20 5.99
CA GLN A 149 -12.89 -2.69 4.87
C GLN A 149 -12.37 -1.31 4.46
N PRO A 150 -12.00 -1.08 3.16
CA PRO A 150 -11.47 0.21 2.73
C PRO A 150 -12.50 1.35 2.89
N GLY A 151 -11.97 2.59 3.01
CA GLY A 151 -12.78 3.81 3.10
C GLY A 151 -12.52 4.68 4.32
N PHE A 152 -12.16 4.10 5.48
CA PHE A 152 -11.92 4.86 6.71
C PHE A 152 -10.73 4.31 7.48
N GLY A 153 -9.91 5.19 8.05
CA GLY A 153 -8.81 4.84 8.93
C GLY A 153 -9.27 4.45 10.35
N GLY A 154 -8.36 3.85 11.14
CA GLY A 154 -8.56 3.57 12.56
C GLY A 154 -9.45 2.35 12.86
N GLN A 155 -9.75 1.52 11.89
CA GLN A 155 -10.51 0.28 12.07
C GLN A 155 -9.64 -0.82 12.72
N PRO A 156 -10.27 -1.79 13.45
CA PRO A 156 -9.55 -2.92 14.02
C PRO A 156 -9.03 -3.87 12.92
N PHE A 157 -7.82 -4.38 13.12
CA PHE A 157 -7.18 -5.35 12.23
C PHE A 157 -7.99 -6.65 12.12
N ARG A 158 -8.15 -7.15 10.91
CA ARG A 158 -8.82 -8.42 10.61
C ARG A 158 -7.81 -9.56 10.52
N ARG A 159 -7.68 -10.34 11.61
CA ARG A 159 -6.74 -11.48 11.68
C ARG A 159 -7.06 -12.62 10.71
N ASP A 160 -8.31 -12.74 10.27
CA ASP A 160 -8.70 -13.71 9.24
C ASP A 160 -8.00 -13.47 7.89
N MET A 161 -7.43 -12.29 7.66
CA MET A 161 -6.64 -11.98 6.47
C MET A 161 -5.24 -12.62 6.47
N LEU A 162 -4.72 -13.06 7.61
CA LEU A 162 -3.40 -13.70 7.69
C LEU A 162 -3.31 -14.95 6.81
N THR A 163 -4.40 -15.72 6.69
CA THR A 163 -4.45 -16.89 5.79
C THR A 163 -4.30 -16.47 4.32
N LYS A 164 -4.98 -15.40 3.90
CA LYS A 164 -4.88 -14.84 2.54
C LYS A 164 -3.48 -14.33 2.25
N ILE A 165 -2.86 -13.62 3.19
CA ILE A 165 -1.48 -13.13 3.10
C ILE A 165 -0.53 -14.30 2.90
N SER A 166 -0.63 -15.34 3.73
CA SER A 166 0.22 -16.54 3.63
C SER A 166 0.06 -17.28 2.29
N GLN A 167 -1.15 -17.34 1.76
CA GLN A 167 -1.42 -17.95 0.45
C GLN A 167 -0.73 -17.18 -0.68
N ILE A 168 -0.82 -15.85 -0.67
CA ILE A 168 -0.19 -14.99 -1.69
C ILE A 168 1.34 -15.06 -1.57
N ASP A 169 1.89 -15.07 -0.35
CA ASP A 169 3.33 -15.26 -0.15
C ASP A 169 3.79 -16.66 -0.62
N GLN A 170 2.99 -17.70 -0.41
CA GLN A 170 3.27 -19.04 -0.93
C GLN A 170 3.40 -19.01 -2.46
N TRP A 171 2.48 -18.36 -3.19
CA TRP A 171 2.58 -18.21 -4.64
C TRP A 171 3.85 -17.48 -5.07
N ARG A 172 4.21 -16.40 -4.35
CA ARG A 172 5.44 -15.65 -4.58
C ARG A 172 6.67 -16.55 -4.52
N ARG A 173 6.76 -17.38 -3.47
CA ARG A 173 7.88 -18.31 -3.27
C ARG A 173 7.90 -19.44 -4.27
N GLU A 174 6.75 -20.10 -4.49
CA GLU A 174 6.65 -21.28 -5.37
C GLU A 174 6.91 -20.95 -6.84
N ARG A 175 6.47 -19.75 -7.27
CA ARG A 175 6.61 -19.31 -8.66
C ARG A 175 7.84 -18.42 -8.89
N GLY A 176 8.65 -18.14 -7.86
CA GLY A 176 9.82 -17.27 -7.93
C GLY A 176 9.50 -15.81 -8.30
N LEU A 177 8.30 -15.33 -7.90
CA LEU A 177 7.82 -13.99 -8.23
C LEU A 177 8.46 -12.93 -7.33
N LYS A 178 8.52 -11.68 -7.82
CA LYS A 178 9.27 -10.60 -7.18
C LYS A 178 8.40 -9.40 -6.79
N TYR A 179 7.10 -9.59 -6.60
CA TYR A 179 6.28 -8.51 -6.07
C TYR A 179 6.50 -8.31 -4.56
N ARG A 180 6.32 -7.09 -4.07
CA ARG A 180 6.17 -6.83 -2.64
C ARG A 180 4.78 -7.25 -2.17
N LEU A 181 4.70 -7.72 -0.93
CA LEU A 181 3.42 -8.06 -0.29
C LEU A 181 3.13 -7.03 0.79
N GLU A 182 2.13 -6.23 0.54
CA GLU A 182 1.72 -5.11 1.37
C GLU A 182 0.42 -5.40 2.10
N VAL A 183 0.25 -4.78 3.27
CA VAL A 183 -0.99 -4.81 4.06
C VAL A 183 -1.40 -3.40 4.46
N ASP A 184 -2.71 -3.12 4.40
CA ASP A 184 -3.29 -1.87 4.85
C ASP A 184 -4.55 -2.11 5.69
N GLY A 185 -4.55 -1.52 6.88
CA GLY A 185 -5.68 -1.50 7.81
C GLY A 185 -5.39 -2.10 9.19
N GLY A 186 -5.48 -1.25 10.22
CA GLY A 186 -5.28 -1.66 11.61
C GLY A 186 -3.87 -2.10 11.96
N ILE A 187 -2.86 -1.60 11.23
CA ILE A 187 -1.46 -1.95 11.42
C ILE A 187 -0.85 -1.13 12.54
N ASP A 188 -0.38 -1.84 13.57
CA ASP A 188 0.50 -1.38 14.64
C ASP A 188 1.71 -2.33 14.75
N LEU A 189 2.57 -2.18 15.77
CA LEU A 189 3.76 -3.02 15.91
C LEU A 189 3.43 -4.50 16.15
N ALA A 190 2.33 -4.79 16.85
CA ALA A 190 1.92 -6.17 17.13
C ALA A 190 1.33 -6.84 15.88
N THR A 191 0.39 -6.17 15.22
CA THR A 191 -0.25 -6.69 14.00
C THR A 191 0.73 -6.74 12.82
N ALA A 192 1.69 -5.81 12.75
CA ALA A 192 2.78 -5.87 11.77
C ALA A 192 3.64 -7.13 11.94
N ALA A 193 3.96 -7.52 13.19
CA ALA A 193 4.69 -8.76 13.45
C ALA A 193 3.89 -10.00 13.04
N GLU A 194 2.56 -10.02 13.28
CA GLU A 194 1.68 -11.11 12.81
C GLU A 194 1.68 -11.19 11.27
N CYS A 195 1.57 -10.04 10.58
CA CYS A 195 1.61 -9.98 9.12
C CYS A 195 2.98 -10.37 8.56
N ARG A 196 4.07 -9.95 9.22
CA ARG A 196 5.44 -10.34 8.84
C ARG A 196 5.61 -11.85 8.86
N ALA A 197 5.16 -12.50 9.93
CA ALA A 197 5.18 -13.96 10.04
C ALA A 197 4.35 -14.66 8.96
N ALA A 198 3.31 -14.00 8.43
CA ALA A 198 2.49 -14.49 7.33
C ALA A 198 3.09 -14.22 5.94
N GLY A 199 4.18 -13.44 5.83
CA GLY A 199 4.89 -13.20 4.57
C GLY A 199 4.92 -11.75 4.08
N THR A 200 4.31 -10.81 4.81
CA THR A 200 4.29 -9.38 4.45
C THR A 200 5.68 -8.75 4.55
N ASP A 201 5.98 -7.84 3.64
CA ASP A 201 7.22 -7.04 3.67
C ASP A 201 6.98 -5.52 3.56
N THR A 202 5.74 -5.08 3.35
CA THR A 202 5.40 -3.65 3.26
C THR A 202 4.15 -3.37 4.11
N PHE A 203 4.24 -2.36 4.99
CA PHE A 203 3.26 -2.13 6.06
C PHE A 203 2.72 -0.72 6.00
N VAL A 204 1.42 -0.58 5.71
CA VAL A 204 0.74 0.71 5.75
C VAL A 204 0.26 0.98 7.18
N ALA A 205 0.82 1.99 7.83
CA ALA A 205 0.44 2.40 9.17
C ALA A 205 -0.03 3.86 9.19
N GLY A 206 -1.29 4.08 9.49
CA GLY A 206 -1.89 5.41 9.59
C GLY A 206 -1.84 5.94 11.03
N THR A 207 -2.95 5.77 11.73
CA THR A 207 -3.16 6.29 13.09
C THR A 207 -2.08 5.85 14.08
N SER A 208 -1.62 4.62 14.02
CA SER A 208 -0.56 4.08 14.89
C SER A 208 0.77 4.81 14.72
N PHE A 209 1.15 5.15 13.48
CA PHE A 209 2.35 5.93 13.20
C PHE A 209 2.19 7.40 13.62
N PHE A 210 1.13 8.09 13.13
CA PHE A 210 0.98 9.53 13.37
C PHE A 210 0.72 9.88 14.83
N LYS A 211 0.09 8.99 15.62
CA LYS A 211 -0.11 9.15 17.08
C LYS A 211 1.03 8.58 17.93
N SER A 212 2.04 7.95 17.34
CA SER A 212 3.19 7.45 18.09
C SER A 212 3.95 8.61 18.77
N ALA A 213 4.29 8.43 20.04
CA ALA A 213 5.13 9.35 20.77
C ALA A 213 6.58 9.41 20.21
N ASN A 214 7.06 8.29 19.65
CA ASN A 214 8.37 8.18 19.01
C ASN A 214 8.25 7.50 17.64
N ARG A 215 8.00 8.29 16.60
CA ARG A 215 7.82 7.80 15.22
C ARG A 215 9.07 7.17 14.64
N ARG A 216 10.26 7.65 15.04
CA ARG A 216 11.55 7.08 14.58
C ARG A 216 11.76 5.68 15.15
N GLU A 217 11.44 5.47 16.41
CA GLU A 217 11.50 4.15 17.04
C GLU A 217 10.46 3.19 16.41
N PHE A 218 9.24 3.68 16.19
CA PHE A 218 8.20 2.92 15.48
C PHE A 218 8.70 2.45 14.12
N ALA A 219 9.25 3.36 13.31
CA ALA A 219 9.80 3.04 11.99
C ALA A 219 11.00 2.07 12.08
N GLY A 220 11.89 2.28 13.04
CA GLY A 220 13.04 1.40 13.29
C GLY A 220 12.62 -0.03 13.67
N THR A 221 11.59 -0.17 14.50
CA THR A 221 11.05 -1.48 14.90
C THR A 221 10.50 -2.23 13.69
N ILE A 222 9.73 -1.57 12.82
CA ILE A 222 9.22 -2.20 11.59
C ILE A 222 10.38 -2.62 10.67
N SER A 223 11.36 -1.74 10.43
CA SER A 223 12.46 -2.01 9.49
C SER A 223 13.38 -3.15 9.94
N GLN A 224 13.38 -3.50 11.21
CA GLN A 224 14.20 -4.58 11.80
C GLN A 224 13.46 -5.91 11.95
N MET A 225 12.19 -6.01 11.55
CA MET A 225 11.43 -7.28 11.61
C MET A 225 12.05 -8.33 10.69
N GLN A 226 12.29 -9.52 11.25
CA GLN A 226 12.87 -10.67 10.54
C GLN A 226 11.79 -11.54 9.86
#